data_789f996c5fe54904566f30798f854cb2
#
_entry.id   789f996c5fe54904566f30798f854cb2
#
_cell.length_a   1.000
_cell.length_b   1.000
_cell.length_c   1.000
_cell.angle_alpha   90.00
_cell.angle_beta   90.00
_cell.angle_gamma   90.00
#
_symmetry.space_group_name_H-M   'P 1'
#
loop_
_entity.id
_entity.type
_entity.pdbx_description
1 polymer ?
#
loop_
_entity_poly.entity_id
_entity_poly.type
_entity_poly.pdbx_seq_one_letter_code
_entity_poly.pdbx_strand_id
1 'polypeptide(L)'
;MKRQLHEQVEQLDLPIAPMHVRAFKIISKKSPCTAMDVVSVLDRDKAQVTRLIKTLVEEGFIEKRPNPEDKRSQCLLTTEKGNAVLTKIKTIDNEILRKMTDDVSNEELNAFQLIAEKLATNLAQKDEN
;
A
#
# COMPACT_ATOMS: atom_id res chain seq x y z
N MET A 1 1.56 15.84 4.98
CA MET A 1 1.27 14.42 5.16
C MET A 1 2.34 13.48 4.63
N LYS A 2 2.68 13.57 3.36
CA LYS A 2 3.71 12.72 2.77
C LYS A 2 5.07 12.86 3.47
N ARG A 3 5.40 14.07 3.89
CA ARG A 3 6.67 14.35 4.58
C ARG A 3 6.74 13.67 5.94
N GLN A 4 5.65 13.72 6.73
CA GLN A 4 5.60 13.08 8.04
C GLN A 4 5.69 11.56 7.93
N LEU A 5 4.97 10.98 6.97
CA LEU A 5 5.03 9.53 6.75
C LEU A 5 6.43 9.10 6.35
N HIS A 6 7.07 9.87 5.46
CA HIS A 6 8.42 9.59 5.01
C HIS A 6 9.42 9.61 6.18
N GLU A 7 9.34 10.61 7.05
CA GLU A 7 10.19 10.71 8.24
C GLU A 7 9.97 9.54 9.20
N GLN A 8 8.72 9.12 9.39
CA GLN A 8 8.39 8.01 10.26
C GLN A 8 8.92 6.68 9.71
N VAL A 9 8.83 6.48 8.39
CA VAL A 9 9.37 5.29 7.74
C VAL A 9 10.90 5.26 7.88
N GLU A 10 11.56 6.40 7.75
CA GLU A 10 13.00 6.49 7.95
C GLU A 10 13.40 6.15 9.39
N GLN A 11 12.60 6.58 10.38
CA GLN A 11 12.83 6.26 11.80
C GLN A 11 12.73 4.76 12.10
N LEU A 12 12.01 4.00 11.28
CA LEU A 12 11.93 2.54 11.41
C LEU A 12 13.20 1.85 10.92
N ASP A 13 14.11 2.60 10.28
CA ASP A 13 15.34 2.04 9.69
C ASP A 13 15.03 0.87 8.74
N LEU A 14 13.98 1.02 7.94
CA LEU A 14 13.61 0.01 6.95
C LEU A 14 14.38 0.26 5.65
N PRO A 15 14.95 -0.80 5.04
CA PRO A 15 15.67 -0.67 3.77
C PRO A 15 14.74 -0.57 2.56
N ILE A 16 13.60 0.07 2.72
CA ILE A 16 12.60 0.24 1.66
C ILE A 16 12.09 1.67 1.63
N ALA A 17 11.75 2.12 0.43
CA ALA A 17 11.21 3.46 0.18
C ALA A 17 9.67 3.46 0.32
N PRO A 18 9.03 4.64 0.41
CA PRO A 18 7.56 4.73 0.51
C PRO A 18 6.80 3.98 -0.58
N MET A 19 7.32 3.93 -1.81
CA MET A 19 6.68 3.20 -2.90
C MET A 19 6.66 1.69 -2.63
N HIS A 20 7.73 1.15 -2.02
CA HIS A 20 7.78 -0.25 -1.59
C HIS A 20 6.71 -0.52 -0.53
N VAL A 21 6.51 0.42 0.41
CA VAL A 21 5.49 0.31 1.45
C VAL A 21 4.10 0.21 0.82
N ARG A 22 3.82 1.01 -0.21
CA ARG A 22 2.53 0.97 -0.92
C ARG A 22 2.30 -0.40 -1.57
N ALA A 23 3.30 -0.89 -2.29
CA ALA A 23 3.22 -2.22 -2.91
C ALA A 23 3.02 -3.32 -1.86
N PHE A 24 3.75 -3.23 -0.76
CA PHE A 24 3.65 -4.17 0.35
C PHE A 24 2.26 -4.21 0.95
N LYS A 25 1.66 -3.05 1.18
CA LYS A 25 0.28 -2.94 1.70
C LYS A 25 -0.73 -3.60 0.76
N ILE A 26 -0.57 -3.41 -0.55
CA ILE A 26 -1.44 -4.03 -1.55
C ILE A 26 -1.35 -5.56 -1.45
N ILE A 27 -0.13 -6.09 -1.40
CA ILE A 27 0.10 -7.53 -1.30
C ILE A 27 -0.52 -8.09 -0.02
N SER A 28 -0.42 -7.37 1.09
CA SER A 28 -0.96 -7.83 2.38
C SER A 28 -2.49 -7.86 2.42
N LYS A 29 -3.15 -6.96 1.68
CA LYS A 29 -4.61 -6.85 1.70
C LYS A 29 -5.32 -7.79 0.73
N LYS A 30 -4.66 -8.15 -0.35
CA LYS A 30 -5.24 -9.01 -1.39
C LYS A 30 -4.57 -10.38 -1.35
N SER A 31 -5.31 -11.41 -0.98
CA SER A 31 -4.81 -12.78 -0.95
C SER A 31 -5.80 -13.68 -1.71
N PRO A 32 -5.35 -14.38 -2.76
CA PRO A 32 -4.02 -14.35 -3.35
C PRO A 32 -3.76 -13.07 -4.14
N CYS A 33 -2.51 -12.66 -4.20
CA CYS A 33 -2.09 -11.45 -4.92
C CYS A 33 -1.01 -11.81 -5.95
N THR A 34 -1.15 -11.30 -7.18
CA THR A 34 -0.16 -11.49 -8.23
C THR A 34 0.54 -10.17 -8.53
N ALA A 35 1.65 -10.23 -9.27
CA ALA A 35 2.34 -9.02 -9.72
C ALA A 35 1.41 -8.12 -10.56
N MET A 36 0.56 -8.72 -11.39
CA MET A 36 -0.40 -7.95 -12.20
C MET A 36 -1.42 -7.22 -11.35
N ASP A 37 -1.83 -7.81 -10.22
CA ASP A 37 -2.71 -7.13 -9.27
C ASP A 37 -2.05 -5.86 -8.73
N VAL A 38 -0.76 -5.94 -8.40
CA VAL A 38 -0.01 -4.78 -7.91
C VAL A 38 0.13 -3.72 -9.01
N VAL A 39 0.43 -4.12 -10.24
CA VAL A 39 0.48 -3.22 -11.40
C VAL A 39 -0.82 -2.45 -11.55
N SER A 40 -1.93 -3.17 -11.47
CA SER A 40 -3.27 -2.61 -11.63
C SER A 40 -3.59 -1.56 -10.57
N VAL A 41 -3.32 -1.86 -9.31
CA VAL A 41 -3.64 -0.96 -8.19
C VAL A 41 -2.72 0.25 -8.14
N LEU A 42 -1.41 0.06 -8.36
CA LEU A 42 -0.43 1.15 -8.33
C LEU A 42 -0.48 2.03 -9.58
N ASP A 43 -1.05 1.53 -10.66
CA ASP A 43 -1.05 2.20 -11.96
C ASP A 43 0.38 2.60 -12.38
N ARG A 44 1.30 1.65 -12.25
CA ARG A 44 2.72 1.82 -12.62
C ARG A 44 3.10 0.78 -13.65
N ASP A 45 4.20 1.04 -14.36
CA ASP A 45 4.63 0.10 -15.38
C ASP A 45 5.14 -1.21 -14.74
N LYS A 46 5.02 -2.30 -15.49
CA LYS A 46 5.35 -3.65 -15.05
C LYS A 46 6.80 -3.78 -14.58
N ALA A 47 7.73 -3.11 -15.26
CA ALA A 47 9.15 -3.18 -14.90
C ALA A 47 9.43 -2.57 -13.53
N GLN A 48 8.79 -1.42 -13.22
CA GLN A 48 8.90 -0.80 -11.90
C GLN A 48 8.34 -1.70 -10.81
N VAL A 49 7.16 -2.27 -11.03
CA VAL A 49 6.50 -3.16 -10.07
C VAL A 49 7.35 -4.41 -9.83
N THR A 50 7.92 -4.98 -10.89
CA THR A 50 8.81 -6.14 -10.78
C THR A 50 10.01 -5.85 -9.86
N ARG A 51 10.59 -4.66 -9.99
CA ARG A 51 11.71 -4.24 -9.13
C ARG A 51 11.27 -4.03 -7.68
N LEU A 52 10.08 -3.45 -7.45
CA LEU A 52 9.55 -3.28 -6.11
C LEU A 52 9.34 -4.65 -5.43
N ILE A 53 8.75 -5.59 -6.15
CA ILE A 53 8.51 -6.95 -5.65
C ILE A 53 9.83 -7.65 -5.35
N LYS A 54 10.80 -7.53 -6.24
CA LYS A 54 12.13 -8.13 -6.05
C LYS A 54 12.78 -7.66 -4.76
N THR A 55 12.74 -6.35 -4.50
CA THR A 55 13.28 -5.78 -3.26
C THR A 55 12.57 -6.35 -2.03
N LEU A 56 11.24 -6.43 -2.07
CA LEU A 56 10.46 -6.97 -0.94
C LEU A 56 10.79 -8.44 -0.69
N VAL A 57 11.03 -9.23 -1.74
CA VAL A 57 11.44 -10.63 -1.61
C VAL A 57 12.85 -10.73 -1.01
N GLU A 58 13.79 -9.91 -1.51
CA GLU A 58 15.17 -9.91 -1.01
C GLU A 58 15.25 -9.51 0.46
N GLU A 59 14.40 -8.59 0.90
CA GLU A 59 14.33 -8.18 2.30
C GLU A 59 13.61 -9.20 3.18
N GLY A 60 13.02 -10.23 2.58
CA GLY A 60 12.33 -11.27 3.33
C GLY A 60 10.94 -10.89 3.82
N PHE A 61 10.36 -9.82 3.28
CA PHE A 61 9.04 -9.34 3.71
C PHE A 61 7.90 -10.06 3.01
N ILE A 62 8.15 -10.55 1.79
CA ILE A 62 7.18 -11.35 1.03
C ILE A 62 7.90 -12.57 0.44
N GLU A 63 7.10 -13.56 0.03
CA GLU A 63 7.59 -14.74 -0.67
C GLU A 63 6.73 -15.00 -1.89
N LYS A 64 7.30 -15.69 -2.87
CA LYS A 64 6.60 -16.11 -4.08
C LYS A 64 6.25 -17.58 -3.95
N ARG A 65 5.01 -17.91 -4.32
CA ARG A 65 4.54 -19.30 -4.36
C ARG A 65 3.80 -19.57 -5.68
N PRO A 66 3.78 -20.85 -6.14
CA PRO A 66 3.01 -21.17 -7.33
C PRO A 66 1.54 -20.80 -7.15
N ASN A 67 0.94 -20.24 -8.22
CA ASN A 67 -0.49 -19.97 -8.21
C ASN A 67 -1.25 -21.22 -8.60
N PRO A 68 -2.11 -21.79 -7.71
CA PRO A 68 -2.83 -23.01 -8.03
C PRO A 68 -3.85 -22.84 -9.16
N GLU A 69 -4.29 -21.61 -9.42
CA GLU A 69 -5.26 -21.32 -10.47
C GLU A 69 -4.62 -21.01 -11.82
N ASP A 70 -3.36 -20.58 -11.83
CA ASP A 70 -2.66 -20.22 -13.06
C ASP A 70 -1.17 -20.50 -12.91
N LYS A 71 -0.68 -21.54 -13.59
CA LYS A 71 0.71 -21.96 -13.55
C LYS A 71 1.68 -20.93 -14.14
N ARG A 72 1.17 -19.96 -14.88
CA ARG A 72 1.99 -18.92 -15.52
C ARG A 72 2.31 -17.77 -14.58
N SER A 73 1.60 -17.64 -13.47
CA SER A 73 1.80 -16.57 -12.51
C SER A 73 2.18 -17.14 -11.15
N GLN A 74 2.69 -16.26 -10.29
CA GLN A 74 3.05 -16.61 -8.92
C GLN A 74 2.24 -15.77 -7.97
N CYS A 75 1.85 -16.38 -6.85
CA CYS A 75 1.21 -15.65 -5.75
C CYS A 75 2.26 -15.03 -4.85
N LEU A 76 1.99 -13.81 -4.41
CA LEU A 76 2.82 -13.06 -3.48
C LEU A 76 2.16 -13.12 -2.11
N LEU A 77 2.90 -13.55 -1.11
CA LEU A 77 2.40 -13.71 0.26
C LEU A 77 3.34 -13.00 1.22
N THR A 78 2.79 -12.42 2.27
CA THR A 78 3.60 -11.81 3.33
C THR A 78 4.20 -12.91 4.21
N THR A 79 5.41 -12.68 4.69
CA THR A 79 6.10 -13.58 5.63
C THR A 79 5.83 -13.12 7.07
N GLU A 80 6.25 -13.92 8.07
CA GLU A 80 6.18 -13.50 9.47
C GLU A 80 6.95 -12.20 9.70
N LYS A 81 8.14 -12.11 9.11
CA LYS A 81 8.97 -10.88 9.18
C LYS A 81 8.22 -9.70 8.55
N GLY A 82 7.59 -9.93 7.40
CA GLY A 82 6.79 -8.92 6.72
C GLY A 82 5.60 -8.48 7.55
N ASN A 83 4.89 -9.42 8.17
CA ASN A 83 3.74 -9.10 9.02
C ASN A 83 4.14 -8.26 10.23
N ALA A 84 5.30 -8.53 10.84
CA ALA A 84 5.82 -7.72 11.94
C ALA A 84 6.09 -6.28 11.49
N VAL A 85 6.67 -6.12 10.30
CA VAL A 85 6.94 -4.80 9.71
C VAL A 85 5.63 -4.07 9.41
N LEU A 86 4.64 -4.77 8.85
CA LEU A 86 3.33 -4.19 8.55
C LEU A 86 2.63 -3.69 9.81
N THR A 87 2.76 -4.40 10.92
CA THR A 87 2.21 -3.98 12.20
C THR A 87 2.82 -2.65 12.66
N LYS A 88 4.13 -2.50 12.51
CA LYS A 88 4.83 -1.25 12.84
C LYS A 88 4.37 -0.11 11.93
N ILE A 89 4.24 -0.36 10.64
CA ILE A 89 3.76 0.63 9.67
C ILE A 89 2.34 1.07 10.03
N LYS A 90 1.48 0.12 10.36
CA LYS A 90 0.09 0.40 10.75
C LYS A 90 0.02 1.27 12.00
N THR A 91 0.88 1.01 12.98
CA THR A 91 0.96 1.82 14.20
C THR A 91 1.32 3.27 13.87
N ILE A 92 2.30 3.47 12.99
CA ILE A 92 2.71 4.81 12.55
C ILE A 92 1.56 5.51 11.81
N ASP A 93 0.92 4.82 10.89
CA ASP A 93 -0.22 5.37 10.15
C ASP A 93 -1.33 5.81 11.09
N ASN A 94 -1.63 5.01 12.11
CA ASN A 94 -2.66 5.32 13.10
C ASN A 94 -2.27 6.54 13.95
N GLU A 95 -1.00 6.69 14.31
CA GLU A 95 -0.52 7.86 15.05
C GLU A 95 -0.65 9.13 14.22
N ILE A 96 -0.28 9.05 12.94
CA ILE A 96 -0.40 10.19 12.03
C ILE A 96 -1.87 10.57 11.86
N LEU A 97 -2.72 9.58 11.65
CA LEU A 97 -4.16 9.79 11.51
C LEU A 97 -4.75 10.46 12.76
N ARG A 98 -4.36 9.96 13.95
CA ARG A 98 -4.82 10.53 15.22
C ARG A 98 -4.40 12.00 15.37
N LYS A 99 -3.16 12.33 15.02
CA LYS A 99 -2.68 13.73 15.07
C LYS A 99 -3.44 14.61 14.08
N MET A 100 -3.68 14.10 12.87
CA MET A 100 -4.41 14.82 11.83
C MET A 100 -5.85 15.09 12.21
N THR A 101 -6.48 14.17 12.93
CA THR A 101 -7.90 14.27 13.28
C THR A 101 -8.13 14.84 14.66
N ASP A 102 -7.07 15.34 15.32
CA ASP A 102 -7.20 16.02 16.60
C ASP A 102 -8.14 17.22 16.45
N ASP A 103 -9.10 17.35 17.35
CA ASP A 103 -10.15 18.38 17.31
C ASP A 103 -11.05 18.34 16.07
N VAL A 104 -11.06 17.22 15.35
CA VAL A 104 -11.97 17.03 14.21
C VAL A 104 -13.05 16.04 14.63
N SER A 105 -14.32 16.45 14.53
CA SER A 105 -15.45 15.61 14.89
C SER A 105 -15.70 14.49 13.87
N ASN A 106 -16.40 13.44 14.29
CA ASN A 106 -16.80 12.38 13.37
C ASN A 106 -17.68 12.91 12.23
N GLU A 107 -18.52 13.88 12.52
CA GLU A 107 -19.38 14.52 11.52
C GLU A 107 -18.53 15.25 10.46
N GLU A 108 -17.51 15.98 10.92
CA GLU A 108 -16.59 16.69 10.02
C GLU A 108 -15.80 15.71 9.17
N LEU A 109 -15.31 14.60 9.74
CA LEU A 109 -14.59 13.57 9.00
C LEU A 109 -15.48 12.92 7.94
N ASN A 110 -16.73 12.61 8.28
CA ASN A 110 -17.69 12.03 7.33
C ASN A 110 -17.98 12.99 6.19
N ALA A 111 -18.15 14.29 6.49
CA ALA A 111 -18.38 15.30 5.48
C ALA A 111 -17.20 15.41 4.53
N PHE A 112 -15.98 15.40 5.05
CA PHE A 112 -14.75 15.44 4.24
C PHE A 112 -14.66 14.22 3.33
N GLN A 113 -14.93 13.03 3.87
CA GLN A 113 -14.89 11.80 3.08
C GLN A 113 -15.88 11.82 1.93
N LEU A 114 -17.12 12.29 2.17
CA LEU A 114 -18.13 12.41 1.12
C LEU A 114 -17.69 13.38 0.03
N ILE A 115 -17.11 14.52 0.41
CA ILE A 115 -16.61 15.50 -0.56
C ILE A 115 -15.47 14.91 -1.39
N ALA A 116 -14.52 14.23 -0.73
CA ALA A 116 -13.38 13.60 -1.42
C ALA A 116 -13.87 12.56 -2.43
N GLU A 117 -14.85 11.75 -2.07
CA GLU A 117 -15.44 10.75 -2.97
C GLU A 117 -16.11 11.40 -4.19
N LYS A 118 -16.84 12.50 -3.97
CA LYS A 118 -17.46 13.25 -5.08
C LYS A 118 -16.44 13.81 -6.04
N LEU A 119 -15.36 14.38 -5.50
CA LEU A 119 -14.27 14.93 -6.32
C LEU A 119 -13.60 13.84 -7.15
N ALA A 120 -13.34 12.68 -6.54
CA ALA A 120 -12.73 11.56 -7.23
C ALA A 120 -13.64 11.02 -8.33
N THR A 121 -14.94 10.90 -8.06
CA THR A 121 -15.93 10.45 -9.04
C THR A 121 -16.00 11.41 -10.23
N ASN A 122 -16.00 12.71 -9.97
CA ASN A 122 -16.04 13.72 -11.04
C ASN A 122 -14.82 13.64 -11.95
N LEU A 123 -13.63 13.42 -11.35
CA LEU A 123 -12.41 13.26 -12.15
C LEU A 123 -12.45 12.01 -13.02
N ALA A 124 -12.92 10.90 -12.47
CA ALA A 124 -13.06 9.64 -13.22
C ALA A 124 -14.02 9.79 -14.40
N GLN A 125 -15.15 10.49 -14.21
CA GLN A 125 -16.13 10.74 -15.28
C GLN A 125 -15.55 11.64 -16.38
N LYS A 126 -14.75 12.63 -16.03
CA LYS A 126 -14.09 13.51 -17.00
C LYS A 126 -13.08 12.76 -17.85
N ASP A 127 -12.38 11.80 -17.24
CA ASP A 127 -11.37 11.01 -17.96
C ASP A 127 -12.03 10.04 -18.95
N GLU A 128 -13.27 9.65 -18.73
CA GLU A 128 -14.04 8.77 -19.64
C GLU A 128 -14.60 9.49 -20.86
N ASN A 129 -14.62 10.81 -20.85
CA ASN A 129 -15.08 11.67 -21.95
C ASN A 129 -13.88 12.19 -22.74
#